data_19f5e735cd71060e3f24c0b12c4044f1
#
_entry.id   19f5e735cd71060e3f24c0b12c4044f1
#
_cell.length_a   1.000
_cell.length_b   1.000
_cell.length_c   1.000
_cell.angle_alpha   90.00
_cell.angle_beta   90.00
_cell.angle_gamma   90.00
#
_symmetry.space_group_name_H-M   'P 1'
#
loop_
_entity.id
_entity.type
_entity.pdbx_description
1 polymer ?
#
loop_
_entity_poly.entity_id
_entity_poly.type
_entity_poly.pdbx_seq_one_letter_code
_entity_poly.pdbx_strand_id
1 'polypeptide(L)'
;QPDPALFPSDIADRARARWLEEFADTRMGDVFIWRFFNQIAIRPSVWGEKGDREMVDRTLKEEIPTVLDYLEAEAPTDGFRFGNSLSVADVAIAAFFRNAGWVRFQIDAARWPKTAGWTGRTLASPAFATLAKIEDAVLRVPIAEQRNALKAMGAPISAETYATSAPRRGIMPL
;
A
#
# COMPACT_ATOMS: atom_id res chain seq x y z
N GLN A 1 8.02 -17.63 -15.59
CA GLN A 1 6.89 -17.13 -14.80
C GLN A 1 7.00 -17.70 -13.39
N PRO A 2 6.71 -16.89 -12.37
CA PRO A 2 6.66 -17.43 -11.00
C PRO A 2 5.53 -18.44 -10.88
N ASP A 3 5.73 -19.43 -10.03
CA ASP A 3 4.72 -20.38 -9.61
C ASP A 3 4.43 -20.11 -8.12
N PRO A 4 3.22 -19.70 -7.75
CA PRO A 4 2.03 -19.48 -8.58
C PRO A 4 2.11 -18.23 -9.46
N ALA A 5 1.40 -18.27 -10.61
CA ALA A 5 1.31 -17.14 -11.51
C ALA A 5 0.48 -16.01 -10.89
N LEU A 6 0.99 -14.77 -10.92
CA LEU A 6 0.26 -13.61 -10.41
C LEU A 6 -0.74 -13.01 -11.41
N PHE A 7 -0.65 -13.36 -12.67
CA PHE A 7 -1.61 -12.92 -13.69
C PHE A 7 -2.58 -14.05 -14.04
N PRO A 8 -3.87 -13.74 -14.20
CA PRO A 8 -4.86 -14.70 -14.69
C PRO A 8 -4.48 -15.29 -16.05
N SER A 9 -4.86 -16.53 -16.31
CA SER A 9 -4.66 -17.20 -17.60
C SER A 9 -5.63 -16.69 -18.68
N ASP A 10 -6.87 -16.34 -18.29
CA ASP A 10 -7.83 -15.74 -19.17
C ASP A 10 -7.37 -14.36 -19.65
N ILE A 11 -7.58 -14.06 -20.95
CA ILE A 11 -7.08 -12.85 -21.59
C ILE A 11 -7.81 -11.60 -21.07
N ALA A 12 -9.12 -11.68 -20.88
CA ALA A 12 -9.94 -10.56 -20.41
C ALA A 12 -9.63 -10.24 -18.95
N ASP A 13 -9.53 -11.28 -18.11
CA ASP A 13 -9.14 -11.14 -16.71
C ASP A 13 -7.72 -10.60 -16.57
N ARG A 14 -6.80 -11.02 -17.42
CA ARG A 14 -5.44 -10.50 -17.45
C ARG A 14 -5.38 -9.03 -17.82
N ALA A 15 -6.17 -8.60 -18.80
CA ALA A 15 -6.30 -7.20 -19.16
C ALA A 15 -6.88 -6.39 -17.99
N ARG A 16 -7.88 -6.94 -17.29
CA ARG A 16 -8.46 -6.30 -16.11
C ARG A 16 -7.49 -6.24 -14.93
N ALA A 17 -6.68 -7.29 -14.71
CA ALA A 17 -5.65 -7.28 -13.68
C ALA A 17 -4.61 -6.18 -13.92
N ARG A 18 -4.16 -6.00 -15.16
CA ARG A 18 -3.25 -4.90 -15.54
C ARG A 18 -3.86 -3.52 -15.38
N TRP A 19 -5.16 -3.38 -15.72
CA TRP A 19 -5.86 -2.13 -15.48
C TRP A 19 -5.93 -1.77 -13.99
N LEU A 20 -6.23 -2.75 -13.12
CA LEU A 20 -6.30 -2.52 -11.68
C LEU A 20 -4.92 -2.23 -11.07
N GLU A 21 -3.86 -2.85 -11.59
CA GLU A 21 -2.48 -2.53 -11.24
C GLU A 21 -2.15 -1.08 -11.61
N GLU A 22 -2.43 -0.66 -12.85
CA GLU A 22 -2.22 0.71 -13.32
C GLU A 22 -3.06 1.74 -12.54
N PHE A 23 -4.32 1.41 -12.24
CA PHE A 23 -5.18 2.23 -11.39
C PHE A 23 -4.59 2.43 -9.99
N ALA A 24 -4.02 1.36 -9.41
CA ALA A 24 -3.35 1.43 -8.12
C ALA A 24 -2.11 2.33 -8.21
N ASP A 25 -1.24 2.12 -9.17
CA ASP A 25 0.01 2.86 -9.31
C ASP A 25 -0.20 4.35 -9.63
N THR A 26 -1.24 4.68 -10.39
CA THR A 26 -1.54 6.06 -10.79
C THR A 26 -2.51 6.73 -9.83
N ARG A 27 -3.79 6.35 -9.86
CA ARG A 27 -4.84 7.06 -9.10
C ARG A 27 -4.71 6.85 -7.59
N MET A 28 -4.49 5.60 -7.13
CA MET A 28 -4.31 5.37 -5.70
C MET A 28 -2.97 5.93 -5.23
N GLY A 29 -1.91 5.86 -6.05
CA GLY A 29 -0.63 6.50 -5.78
C GLY A 29 -0.77 7.99 -5.53
N ASP A 30 -1.47 8.73 -6.41
CA ASP A 30 -1.75 10.15 -6.21
C ASP A 30 -2.51 10.41 -4.91
N VAL A 31 -3.62 9.70 -4.69
CA VAL A 31 -4.51 9.94 -3.55
C VAL A 31 -3.91 9.48 -2.23
N PHE A 32 -3.51 8.20 -2.13
CA PHE A 32 -3.09 7.60 -0.86
C PHE A 32 -1.65 7.92 -0.49
N ILE A 33 -0.73 8.04 -1.48
CA ILE A 33 0.68 8.33 -1.18
C ILE A 33 0.92 9.83 -1.16
N TRP A 34 0.65 10.53 -2.25
CA TRP A 34 1.09 11.93 -2.38
C TRP A 34 0.24 12.92 -1.60
N ARG A 35 -1.09 12.79 -1.67
CA ARG A 35 -2.02 13.72 -1.02
C ARG A 35 -2.35 13.36 0.41
N PHE A 36 -2.20 12.07 0.80
CA PHE A 36 -2.53 11.61 2.13
C PHE A 36 -1.30 11.24 2.94
N PHE A 37 -0.67 10.08 2.68
CA PHE A 37 0.42 9.54 3.48
C PHE A 37 1.64 10.46 3.53
N ASN A 38 2.04 11.05 2.41
CA ASN A 38 3.17 11.96 2.33
C ASN A 38 2.96 13.19 3.22
N GLN A 39 1.76 13.76 3.23
CA GLN A 39 1.45 14.94 4.03
C GLN A 39 1.47 14.66 5.53
N ILE A 40 1.02 13.46 5.95
CA ILE A 40 0.91 13.10 7.37
C ILE A 40 2.22 12.51 7.91
N ALA A 41 2.90 11.69 7.13
CA ALA A 41 4.04 10.90 7.58
C ALA A 41 5.38 11.39 7.01
N ILE A 42 5.53 11.44 5.69
CA ILE A 42 6.85 11.65 5.06
C ILE A 42 7.34 13.08 5.28
N ARG A 43 6.52 14.07 5.00
CA ARG A 43 6.94 15.48 5.15
C ARG A 43 7.39 15.79 6.58
N PRO A 44 6.63 15.44 7.64
CA PRO A 44 7.08 15.71 9.00
C PRO A 44 8.27 14.85 9.44
N SER A 45 8.26 13.55 9.13
CA SER A 45 9.23 12.62 9.72
C SER A 45 10.57 12.59 8.98
N VAL A 46 10.55 12.81 7.65
CA VAL A 46 11.74 12.73 6.80
C VAL A 46 12.31 14.11 6.51
N TRP A 47 11.43 15.09 6.22
CA TRP A 47 11.85 16.41 5.78
C TRP A 47 11.78 17.48 6.86
N GLY A 48 11.13 17.19 8.01
CA GLY A 48 10.88 18.20 9.06
C GLY A 48 9.94 19.31 8.63
N GLU A 49 9.13 19.07 7.60
CA GLU A 49 8.21 20.03 7.01
C GLU A 49 6.79 19.81 7.53
N LYS A 50 5.99 20.87 7.58
CA LYS A 50 4.56 20.72 7.86
C LYS A 50 3.85 20.14 6.64
N GLY A 51 2.99 19.15 6.88
CA GLY A 51 2.06 18.68 5.86
C GLY A 51 0.92 19.68 5.61
N ASP A 52 0.32 19.58 4.44
CA ASP A 52 -0.85 20.36 4.03
C ASP A 52 -2.13 19.75 4.61
N ARG A 53 -2.64 20.33 5.68
CA ARG A 53 -3.86 19.85 6.35
C ARG A 53 -5.11 20.02 5.49
N GLU A 54 -5.20 21.08 4.72
CA GLU A 54 -6.37 21.32 3.85
C GLU A 54 -6.43 20.27 2.74
N MET A 55 -5.28 19.96 2.14
CA MET A 55 -5.17 18.85 1.18
C MET A 55 -5.58 17.52 1.80
N VAL A 56 -5.09 17.20 3.01
CA VAL A 56 -5.45 15.95 3.71
C VAL A 56 -6.96 15.88 3.96
N ASP A 57 -7.56 16.95 4.48
CA ASP A 57 -8.99 17.00 4.78
C ASP A 57 -9.86 16.84 3.52
N ARG A 58 -9.48 17.50 2.42
CA ARG A 58 -10.15 17.33 1.13
C ARG A 58 -9.99 15.91 0.59
N THR A 59 -8.79 15.36 0.66
CA THR A 59 -8.51 13.99 0.21
C THR A 59 -9.35 12.96 0.98
N LEU A 60 -9.47 13.11 2.28
CA LEU A 60 -10.30 12.23 3.12
C LEU A 60 -11.80 12.34 2.82
N LYS A 61 -12.28 13.55 2.52
CA LYS A 61 -13.71 13.81 2.32
C LYS A 61 -14.20 13.49 0.91
N GLU A 62 -13.37 13.67 -0.10
CA GLU A 62 -13.78 13.65 -1.49
C GLU A 62 -13.09 12.57 -2.32
N GLU A 63 -11.75 12.50 -2.25
CA GLU A 63 -10.99 11.71 -3.19
C GLU A 63 -10.88 10.23 -2.77
N ILE A 64 -10.60 9.96 -1.49
CA ILE A 64 -10.58 8.59 -0.96
C ILE A 64 -11.96 7.92 -1.10
N PRO A 65 -13.10 8.57 -0.77
CA PRO A 65 -14.40 7.98 -1.03
C PRO A 65 -14.63 7.62 -2.51
N THR A 66 -14.22 8.48 -3.44
CA THR A 66 -14.35 8.20 -4.88
C THR A 66 -13.55 6.96 -5.29
N VAL A 67 -12.32 6.80 -4.77
CA VAL A 67 -11.51 5.60 -5.01
C VAL A 67 -12.16 4.37 -4.40
N LEU A 68 -12.66 4.48 -3.18
CA LEU A 68 -13.31 3.36 -2.49
C LEU A 68 -14.63 2.95 -3.14
N ASP A 69 -15.43 3.89 -3.65
CA ASP A 69 -16.65 3.60 -4.40
C ASP A 69 -16.33 2.81 -5.69
N TYR A 70 -15.26 3.17 -6.40
CA TYR A 70 -14.77 2.41 -7.55
C TYR A 70 -14.31 0.99 -7.14
N LEU A 71 -13.50 0.89 -6.09
CA LEU A 71 -13.01 -0.41 -5.61
C LEU A 71 -14.15 -1.29 -5.10
N GLU A 72 -15.19 -0.72 -4.48
CA GLU A 72 -16.35 -1.47 -4.00
C GLU A 72 -17.13 -2.11 -5.14
N ALA A 73 -17.17 -1.47 -6.31
CA ALA A 73 -17.77 -2.04 -7.52
C ALA A 73 -16.92 -3.20 -8.09
N GLU A 74 -15.58 -3.14 -7.93
CA GLU A 74 -14.64 -4.16 -8.41
C GLU A 74 -14.43 -5.31 -7.44
N ALA A 75 -14.58 -5.05 -6.14
CA ALA A 75 -14.20 -5.99 -5.08
C ALA A 75 -15.05 -7.27 -5.10
N PRO A 76 -14.41 -8.45 -4.98
CA PRO A 76 -15.12 -9.71 -4.83
C PRO A 76 -15.75 -9.81 -3.42
N THR A 77 -16.87 -10.53 -3.32
CA THR A 77 -17.52 -10.82 -2.04
C THR A 77 -16.67 -11.74 -1.15
N ASP A 78 -15.98 -12.69 -1.78
CA ASP A 78 -15.05 -13.62 -1.12
C ASP A 78 -13.83 -13.91 -2.01
N GLY A 79 -12.87 -14.67 -1.52
CA GLY A 79 -11.64 -14.97 -2.28
C GLY A 79 -10.84 -13.72 -2.64
N PHE A 80 -10.22 -13.76 -3.81
CA PHE A 80 -9.43 -12.67 -4.41
C PHE A 80 -10.06 -12.23 -5.73
N ARG A 81 -9.54 -11.16 -6.31
CA ARG A 81 -10.18 -10.52 -7.48
C ARG A 81 -10.46 -11.48 -8.65
N PHE A 82 -9.61 -12.46 -8.85
CA PHE A 82 -9.71 -13.44 -9.95
C PHE A 82 -9.77 -14.89 -9.44
N GLY A 83 -10.47 -15.14 -8.34
CA GLY A 83 -10.68 -16.49 -7.79
C GLY A 83 -10.02 -16.72 -6.43
N ASN A 84 -9.44 -17.91 -6.22
CA ASN A 84 -8.96 -18.33 -4.92
C ASN A 84 -7.45 -18.09 -4.67
N SER A 85 -6.75 -17.55 -5.66
CA SER A 85 -5.32 -17.24 -5.57
C SER A 85 -5.07 -15.76 -5.72
N LEU A 86 -4.07 -15.24 -4.99
CA LEU A 86 -3.64 -13.86 -5.12
C LEU A 86 -3.23 -13.54 -6.57
N SER A 87 -3.66 -12.38 -7.04
CA SER A 87 -3.21 -11.79 -8.30
C SER A 87 -2.44 -10.50 -8.07
N VAL A 88 -1.81 -9.99 -9.11
CA VAL A 88 -1.13 -8.69 -9.08
C VAL A 88 -2.07 -7.56 -8.64
N ALA A 89 -3.34 -7.61 -9.05
CA ALA A 89 -4.34 -6.61 -8.68
C ALA A 89 -4.62 -6.58 -7.18
N ASP A 90 -4.72 -7.76 -6.54
CA ASP A 90 -4.92 -7.85 -5.09
C ASP A 90 -3.73 -7.24 -4.34
N VAL A 91 -2.52 -7.58 -4.78
CA VAL A 91 -1.27 -7.11 -4.17
C VAL A 91 -1.12 -5.59 -4.33
N ALA A 92 -1.27 -5.08 -5.55
CA ALA A 92 -1.13 -3.67 -5.86
C ALA A 92 -2.09 -2.81 -5.02
N ILE A 93 -3.38 -3.17 -4.98
CA ILE A 93 -4.39 -2.42 -4.24
C ILE A 93 -4.18 -2.51 -2.73
N ALA A 94 -3.94 -3.70 -2.18
CA ALA A 94 -3.80 -3.88 -0.74
C ALA A 94 -2.57 -3.18 -0.15
N ALA A 95 -1.49 -3.03 -0.92
CA ALA A 95 -0.27 -2.34 -0.48
C ALA A 95 -0.55 -0.87 -0.07
N PHE A 96 -1.45 -0.16 -0.76
CA PHE A 96 -1.81 1.21 -0.40
C PHE A 96 -2.54 1.28 0.95
N PHE A 97 -3.41 0.31 1.23
CA PHE A 97 -4.10 0.25 2.53
C PHE A 97 -3.18 -0.18 3.66
N ARG A 98 -2.13 -0.97 3.37
CA ARG A 98 -1.05 -1.23 4.34
C ARG A 98 -0.37 0.07 4.76
N ASN A 99 0.03 0.91 3.81
CA ASN A 99 0.64 2.21 4.08
C ASN A 99 -0.32 3.17 4.80
N ALA A 100 -1.55 3.25 4.34
CA ALA A 100 -2.57 4.09 4.96
C ALA A 100 -2.86 3.69 6.42
N GLY A 101 -2.76 2.40 6.73
CA GLY A 101 -2.88 1.88 8.10
C GLY A 101 -1.85 2.46 9.07
N TRP A 102 -0.65 2.79 8.62
CA TRP A 102 0.38 3.41 9.45
C TRP A 102 0.02 4.82 9.93
N VAL A 103 -0.81 5.53 9.16
CA VAL A 103 -1.39 6.82 9.55
C VAL A 103 -2.82 6.67 10.10
N ARG A 104 -3.16 5.45 10.56
CA ARG A 104 -4.43 5.08 11.22
C ARG A 104 -5.67 5.21 10.34
N PHE A 105 -5.51 5.18 9.03
CA PHE A 105 -6.64 5.08 8.13
C PHE A 105 -7.20 3.66 8.15
N GLN A 106 -8.53 3.56 8.17
CA GLN A 106 -9.26 2.30 8.06
C GLN A 106 -10.42 2.48 7.10
N ILE A 107 -10.66 1.45 6.28
CA ILE A 107 -11.83 1.43 5.40
C ILE A 107 -13.07 1.26 6.26
N ASP A 108 -14.05 2.13 6.09
CA ASP A 108 -15.36 1.99 6.74
C ASP A 108 -16.12 0.79 6.14
N ALA A 109 -16.09 -0.34 6.84
CA ALA A 109 -16.72 -1.57 6.40
C ALA A 109 -18.26 -1.49 6.36
N ALA A 110 -18.89 -0.50 6.99
CA ALA A 110 -20.32 -0.27 6.86
C ALA A 110 -20.66 0.33 5.48
N ARG A 111 -19.76 1.17 4.96
CA ARG A 111 -19.93 1.80 3.63
C ARG A 111 -19.32 0.98 2.49
N TRP A 112 -18.15 0.36 2.72
CA TRP A 112 -17.42 -0.39 1.69
C TRP A 112 -17.06 -1.81 2.16
N PRO A 113 -18.09 -2.68 2.40
CA PRO A 113 -17.89 -3.99 3.01
C PRO A 113 -17.06 -4.95 2.14
N LYS A 114 -17.25 -4.94 0.80
CA LYS A 114 -16.49 -5.83 -0.09
C LYS A 114 -15.02 -5.42 -0.16
N THR A 115 -14.75 -4.13 -0.30
CA THR A 115 -13.39 -3.59 -0.34
C THR A 115 -12.66 -3.87 0.97
N ALA A 116 -13.30 -3.62 2.12
CA ALA A 116 -12.73 -3.92 3.43
C ALA A 116 -12.43 -5.43 3.60
N GLY A 117 -13.37 -6.29 3.20
CA GLY A 117 -13.18 -7.74 3.24
C GLY A 117 -12.07 -8.22 2.30
N TRP A 118 -12.06 -7.74 1.06
CA TRP A 118 -11.06 -8.11 0.05
C TRP A 118 -9.65 -7.69 0.48
N THR A 119 -9.44 -6.42 0.81
CA THR A 119 -8.13 -5.93 1.26
C THR A 119 -7.69 -6.59 2.56
N GLY A 120 -8.62 -6.83 3.50
CA GLY A 120 -8.34 -7.55 4.73
C GLY A 120 -7.82 -8.97 4.49
N ARG A 121 -8.47 -9.74 3.60
CA ARG A 121 -8.01 -11.08 3.21
C ARG A 121 -6.64 -11.05 2.55
N THR A 122 -6.40 -10.09 1.67
CA THR A 122 -5.12 -9.93 0.99
C THR A 122 -3.99 -9.62 1.99
N LEU A 123 -4.20 -8.67 2.89
CA LEU A 123 -3.22 -8.30 3.93
C LEU A 123 -2.99 -9.42 4.96
N ALA A 124 -3.97 -10.29 5.19
CA ALA A 124 -3.84 -11.45 6.06
C ALA A 124 -3.14 -12.65 5.38
N SER A 125 -2.88 -12.58 4.08
CA SER A 125 -2.18 -13.66 3.37
C SER A 125 -0.76 -13.87 3.93
N PRO A 126 -0.21 -15.10 3.86
CA PRO A 126 1.11 -15.41 4.45
C PRO A 126 2.24 -14.49 3.98
N ALA A 127 2.22 -14.10 2.69
CA ALA A 127 3.22 -13.21 2.12
C ALA A 127 3.17 -11.81 2.76
N PHE A 128 1.99 -11.19 2.83
CA PHE A 128 1.81 -9.90 3.49
C PHE A 128 2.07 -9.97 5.00
N ALA A 129 1.57 -11.00 5.68
CA ALA A 129 1.77 -11.16 7.11
C ALA A 129 3.26 -11.30 7.49
N THR A 130 4.07 -11.92 6.65
CA THR A 130 5.52 -12.02 6.84
C THR A 130 6.18 -10.66 6.70
N LEU A 131 5.86 -9.92 5.64
CA LEU A 131 6.41 -8.57 5.43
C LEU A 131 5.93 -7.59 6.51
N ALA A 132 4.66 -7.66 6.90
CA ALA A 132 4.09 -6.78 7.93
C ALA A 132 4.84 -6.88 9.26
N LYS A 133 5.27 -8.08 9.67
CA LYS A 133 6.09 -8.25 10.90
C LYS A 133 7.41 -7.49 10.81
N ILE A 134 8.06 -7.53 9.65
CA ILE A 134 9.33 -6.85 9.40
C ILE A 134 9.11 -5.32 9.42
N GLU A 135 8.11 -4.85 8.70
CA GLU A 135 7.77 -3.43 8.60
C GLU A 135 7.38 -2.84 9.95
N ASP A 136 6.50 -3.51 10.70
CA ASP A 136 6.03 -3.04 12.01
C ASP A 136 7.17 -2.95 13.04
N ALA A 137 8.16 -3.82 12.92
CA ALA A 137 9.32 -3.80 13.80
C ALA A 137 10.24 -2.61 13.52
N VAL A 138 10.41 -2.20 12.26
CA VAL A 138 11.32 -1.09 11.92
C VAL A 138 10.68 0.28 11.99
N LEU A 139 9.36 0.40 11.82
CA LEU A 139 8.66 1.69 11.89
C LEU A 139 8.79 2.40 13.25
N ARG A 140 9.05 1.65 14.31
CA ARG A 140 9.21 2.17 15.68
C ARG A 140 10.67 2.38 16.08
N VAL A 141 11.60 2.10 15.17
CA VAL A 141 13.03 2.17 15.42
C VAL A 141 13.60 3.38 14.68
N PRO A 142 14.48 4.18 15.29
CA PRO A 142 15.18 5.26 14.61
C PRO A 142 15.86 4.77 13.33
N ILE A 143 15.83 5.57 12.27
CA ILE A 143 16.34 5.19 10.93
C ILE A 143 17.78 4.63 11.01
N ALA A 144 18.64 5.24 11.82
CA ALA A 144 20.01 4.80 11.99
C ALA A 144 20.14 3.37 12.58
N GLU A 145 19.13 2.90 13.30
CA GLU A 145 19.12 1.60 13.98
C GLU A 145 18.33 0.52 13.21
N GLN A 146 17.55 0.90 12.22
CA GLN A 146 16.65 0.00 11.50
C GLN A 146 17.38 -1.18 10.87
N ARG A 147 18.57 -0.96 10.30
CA ARG A 147 19.35 -2.03 9.69
C ARG A 147 19.77 -3.10 10.72
N ASN A 148 20.16 -2.69 11.91
CA ASN A 148 20.53 -3.60 13.00
C ASN A 148 19.30 -4.35 13.52
N ALA A 149 18.16 -3.68 13.64
CA ALA A 149 16.90 -4.32 14.03
C ALA A 149 16.47 -5.37 13.00
N LEU A 150 16.53 -5.07 11.72
CA LEU A 150 16.24 -6.02 10.64
C LEU A 150 17.16 -7.25 10.70
N LYS A 151 18.46 -7.01 10.90
CA LYS A 151 19.45 -8.09 11.02
C LYS A 151 19.19 -8.98 12.23
N ALA A 152 18.84 -8.38 13.38
CA ALA A 152 18.51 -9.12 14.60
C ALA A 152 17.25 -9.99 14.45
N MET A 153 16.30 -9.59 13.59
CA MET A 153 15.10 -10.36 13.25
C MET A 153 15.34 -11.47 12.22
N GLY A 154 16.55 -11.57 11.66
CA GLY A 154 16.82 -12.50 10.55
C GLY A 154 16.15 -12.11 9.23
N ALA A 155 15.78 -10.83 9.05
CA ALA A 155 15.22 -10.37 7.80
C ALA A 155 16.25 -10.50 6.66
N PRO A 156 15.82 -10.83 5.43
CA PRO A 156 16.72 -10.91 4.30
C PRO A 156 17.17 -9.49 3.89
N ILE A 157 18.38 -9.14 4.29
CA ILE A 157 18.98 -7.85 3.95
C ILE A 157 20.21 -8.05 3.09
N SER A 158 20.43 -7.16 2.12
CA SER A 158 21.66 -7.18 1.33
C SER A 158 22.87 -6.73 2.17
N ALA A 159 24.07 -7.24 1.84
CA ALA A 159 25.33 -6.79 2.46
C ALA A 159 25.57 -5.30 2.22
N GLU A 160 25.18 -4.81 1.05
CA GLU A 160 25.31 -3.42 0.63
C GLU A 160 23.95 -2.72 0.62
N THR A 161 23.96 -1.42 0.82
CA THR A 161 22.77 -0.57 0.71
C THR A 161 23.08 0.64 -0.17
N TYR A 162 22.13 1.00 -1.02
CA TYR A 162 22.18 2.25 -1.78
C TYR A 162 21.64 3.44 -0.98
N ALA A 163 21.23 3.22 0.28
CA ALA A 163 20.78 4.29 1.14
C ALA A 163 21.90 5.33 1.35
N THR A 164 21.56 6.59 1.18
CA THR A 164 22.44 7.71 1.45
C THR A 164 22.23 8.19 2.88
N SER A 165 23.22 8.85 3.47
CA SER A 165 23.11 9.47 4.79
C SER A 165 22.09 10.61 4.86
N ALA A 166 21.71 11.15 3.70
CA ALA A 166 20.68 12.18 3.56
C ALA A 166 19.53 11.69 2.67
N PRO A 167 18.27 11.92 3.04
CA PRO A 167 17.12 11.63 2.20
C PRO A 167 17.22 12.39 0.88
N ARG A 168 16.75 11.77 -0.21
CA ARG A 168 16.64 12.42 -1.53
C ARG A 168 15.18 12.65 -1.85
N ARG A 169 14.86 13.86 -2.30
CA ARG A 169 13.54 14.14 -2.87
C ARG A 169 13.39 13.39 -4.19
N GLY A 170 12.22 12.84 -4.41
CA GLY A 170 11.87 12.22 -5.69
C GLY A 170 11.83 13.25 -6.82
N ILE A 171 11.70 12.76 -8.04
CA ILE A 171 11.62 13.59 -9.26
C ILE A 171 10.32 14.40 -9.29
N MET A 172 9.27 13.93 -8.63
CA MET A 172 7.98 14.62 -8.60
C MET A 172 8.01 15.76 -7.57
N PRO A 173 7.81 17.01 -7.99
CA PRO A 173 7.56 18.10 -7.06
C PRO A 173 6.21 17.89 -6.38
N LEU A 174 6.22 18.01 -5.08
CA LEU A 174 5.02 17.92 -4.23
C LEU A 174 4.60 19.30 -3.80
#